data_bd4ebc5da2546437af8645eb421db8aa
#
_entry.id   bd4ebc5da2546437af8645eb421db8aa
#
_cell.length_a   1.000
_cell.length_b   1.000
_cell.length_c   1.000
_cell.angle_alpha   90.00
_cell.angle_beta   90.00
_cell.angle_gamma   90.00
#
_symmetry.space_group_name_H-M   'P 1'
#
loop_
_entity.id
_entity.type
_entity.pdbx_description
1 polymer ?
#
loop_
_entity_poly.entity_id
_entity_poly.type
_entity_poly.pdbx_seq_one_letter_code
_entity_poly.pdbx_strand_id
1 'polypeptide(L)'
;EMMGKKASSYAVSPRIFKRSLGHFNRMFTGYNQHDAQEFLSLFMDGLHEDINRVRKKVYVEIKDSDGRPDDVVAYEWWDNHLRRDNSIVQTLFAGQFKSKVQCAACGYISNRFEPFTMLQVPLPLPSEVTIEIVIVFCGSNKQSLRLGLRLKKGNSSPFHIKKAIESMDSDIPNYLKP
;
A
#
# COMPACT_ATOMS: atom_id res chain seq x y z
N GLU A 1 11.35 -22.92 12.94
CA GLU A 1 12.42 -23.73 12.35
C GLU A 1 12.99 -23.20 11.02
N MET A 2 12.24 -22.41 10.23
CA MET A 2 12.71 -21.86 8.95
C MET A 2 13.69 -20.68 9.09
N MET A 3 13.67 -19.93 10.18
CA MET A 3 14.52 -18.73 10.37
C MET A 3 15.77 -18.94 11.24
N GLY A 4 15.94 -20.10 11.87
CA GLY A 4 17.04 -20.31 12.84
C GLY A 4 18.20 -21.19 12.39
N LYS A 5 18.16 -21.80 11.21
CA LYS A 5 19.26 -22.61 10.67
C LYS A 5 20.05 -21.79 9.64
N LYS A 6 21.39 -21.81 9.75
CA LYS A 6 22.31 -21.27 8.74
C LYS A 6 21.76 -21.60 7.35
N ALA A 7 21.69 -20.58 6.48
CA ALA A 7 21.21 -20.72 5.12
C ALA A 7 21.86 -21.93 4.44
N SER A 8 21.12 -23.04 4.39
CA SER A 8 21.48 -24.20 3.60
C SER A 8 21.29 -23.77 2.13
N SER A 9 22.21 -24.13 1.28
CA SER A 9 22.14 -23.86 -0.17
C SER A 9 20.98 -24.60 -0.86
N TYR A 10 20.12 -25.27 -0.11
CA TYR A 10 18.98 -26.04 -0.62
C TYR A 10 17.69 -25.22 -0.54
N ALA A 11 16.94 -25.19 -1.64
CA ALA A 11 15.61 -24.60 -1.65
C ALA A 11 14.67 -25.34 -0.68
N VAL A 12 13.96 -24.58 0.16
CA VAL A 12 12.95 -25.12 1.07
C VAL A 12 11.59 -25.08 0.39
N SER A 13 10.92 -26.23 0.30
CA SER A 13 9.58 -26.34 -0.25
C SER A 13 8.52 -26.26 0.87
N PRO A 14 7.61 -25.27 0.88
CA PRO A 14 6.63 -25.09 1.95
C PRO A 14 5.38 -25.98 1.77
N ARG A 15 5.53 -27.21 1.27
CA ARG A 15 4.40 -28.11 0.95
C ARG A 15 3.49 -28.42 2.13
N ILE A 16 4.06 -28.64 3.32
CA ILE A 16 3.29 -28.92 4.53
C ILE A 16 2.48 -27.70 4.92
N PHE A 17 3.11 -26.55 4.97
CA PHE A 17 2.44 -25.27 5.25
C PHE A 17 1.29 -25.00 4.27
N LYS A 18 1.53 -25.16 2.97
CA LYS A 18 0.49 -24.98 1.93
C LYS A 18 -0.68 -25.92 2.13
N ARG A 19 -0.43 -27.18 2.50
CA ARG A 19 -1.48 -28.17 2.78
C ARG A 19 -2.33 -27.74 3.97
N SER A 20 -1.70 -27.35 5.09
CA SER A 20 -2.39 -26.88 6.28
C SER A 20 -3.24 -25.65 5.99
N LEU A 21 -2.71 -24.68 5.22
CA LEU A 21 -3.43 -23.49 4.77
C LEU A 21 -4.66 -23.84 3.93
N GLY A 22 -4.54 -24.81 3.02
CA GLY A 22 -5.65 -25.30 2.20
C GLY A 22 -6.75 -26.01 3.00
N HIS A 23 -6.42 -26.61 4.15
CA HIS A 23 -7.42 -27.14 5.08
C HIS A 23 -8.15 -26.01 5.83
N PHE A 24 -7.45 -24.97 6.19
CA PHE A 24 -8.00 -23.80 6.83
C PHE A 24 -8.91 -23.00 5.88
N ASN A 25 -8.44 -22.71 4.68
CA ASN A 25 -9.21 -22.02 3.66
C ASN A 25 -9.03 -22.69 2.29
N ARG A 26 -10.14 -23.22 1.74
CA ARG A 26 -10.15 -23.94 0.46
C ARG A 26 -9.70 -23.10 -0.74
N MET A 27 -9.75 -21.78 -0.65
CA MET A 27 -9.26 -20.88 -1.68
C MET A 27 -7.78 -21.11 -1.99
N PHE A 28 -6.97 -21.48 -0.99
CA PHE A 28 -5.54 -21.75 -1.15
C PHE A 28 -5.21 -23.20 -1.52
N THR A 29 -6.21 -24.00 -1.89
CA THR A 29 -5.97 -25.33 -2.46
C THR A 29 -5.56 -25.22 -3.93
N GLY A 30 -4.77 -26.18 -4.41
CA GLY A 30 -4.35 -26.22 -5.83
C GLY A 30 -3.17 -25.28 -6.13
N TYR A 31 -3.09 -24.83 -7.40
CA TYR A 31 -1.95 -24.07 -7.95
C TYR A 31 -2.35 -22.72 -8.54
N ASN A 32 -3.55 -22.24 -8.23
CA ASN A 32 -4.00 -20.94 -8.70
C ASN A 32 -3.15 -19.81 -8.10
N GLN A 33 -3.07 -18.71 -8.83
CA GLN A 33 -2.47 -17.48 -8.33
C GLN A 33 -3.49 -16.73 -7.47
N HIS A 34 -3.03 -16.14 -6.37
CA HIS A 34 -3.84 -15.37 -5.45
C HIS A 34 -3.15 -14.05 -5.13
N ASP A 35 -3.93 -13.06 -4.75
CA ASP A 35 -3.40 -11.79 -4.27
C ASP A 35 -2.67 -11.98 -2.94
N ALA A 36 -1.46 -11.40 -2.84
CA ALA A 36 -0.63 -11.54 -1.64
C ALA A 36 -1.23 -10.82 -0.42
N GLN A 37 -1.92 -9.71 -0.63
CA GLN A 37 -2.58 -8.98 0.44
C GLN A 37 -3.79 -9.76 0.96
N GLU A 38 -4.60 -10.34 0.07
CA GLU A 38 -5.72 -11.20 0.44
C GLU A 38 -5.24 -12.44 1.21
N PHE A 39 -4.16 -13.09 0.73
CA PHE A 39 -3.53 -14.18 1.45
C PHE A 39 -3.11 -13.77 2.87
N LEU A 40 -2.40 -12.65 3.01
CA LEU A 40 -1.90 -12.20 4.31
C LEU A 40 -3.05 -11.88 5.26
N SER A 41 -4.12 -11.23 4.76
CA SER A 41 -5.30 -10.91 5.56
C SER A 41 -5.95 -12.16 6.12
N LEU A 42 -6.28 -13.12 5.25
CA LEU A 42 -6.92 -14.36 5.65
C LEU A 42 -6.03 -15.23 6.57
N PHE A 43 -4.72 -15.20 6.34
CA PHE A 43 -3.77 -15.92 7.18
C PHE A 43 -3.68 -15.30 8.58
N MET A 44 -3.62 -13.97 8.69
CA MET A 44 -3.59 -13.26 9.96
C MET A 44 -4.90 -13.42 10.74
N ASP A 45 -6.03 -13.38 10.06
CA ASP A 45 -7.35 -13.63 10.66
C ASP A 45 -7.44 -15.05 11.22
N GLY A 46 -6.97 -16.04 10.47
CA GLY A 46 -6.93 -17.41 10.93
C GLY A 46 -6.04 -17.63 12.15
N LEU A 47 -4.84 -17.04 12.15
CA LEU A 47 -3.96 -17.08 13.32
C LEU A 47 -4.61 -16.38 14.51
N HIS A 48 -5.25 -15.24 14.29
CA HIS A 48 -5.95 -14.51 15.35
C HIS A 48 -7.06 -15.35 15.99
N GLU A 49 -7.92 -15.97 15.19
CA GLU A 49 -9.02 -16.78 15.70
C GLU A 49 -8.53 -18.00 16.49
N ASP A 50 -7.46 -18.66 16.04
CA ASP A 50 -6.87 -19.81 16.75
C ASP A 50 -6.32 -19.46 18.14
N ILE A 51 -5.68 -18.29 18.26
CA ILE A 51 -5.01 -17.86 19.49
C ILE A 51 -5.77 -16.77 20.25
N ASN A 52 -7.01 -16.46 19.83
CA ASN A 52 -7.85 -15.48 20.50
C ASN A 52 -8.17 -15.95 21.93
N ARG A 53 -7.78 -15.14 22.91
CA ARG A 53 -8.03 -15.40 24.34
C ARG A 53 -9.50 -15.29 24.70
N VAL A 54 -10.28 -14.57 23.91
CA VAL A 54 -11.72 -14.38 24.13
C VAL A 54 -12.48 -15.50 23.45
N ARG A 55 -12.92 -16.48 24.23
CA ARG A 55 -13.71 -17.63 23.73
C ARG A 55 -15.19 -17.31 23.53
N LYS A 56 -15.72 -16.35 24.29
CA LYS A 56 -17.12 -15.93 24.20
C LYS A 56 -17.18 -14.45 23.92
N LYS A 57 -17.47 -14.11 22.65
CA LYS A 57 -17.58 -12.74 22.20
C LYS A 57 -18.85 -12.11 22.76
N VAL A 58 -18.72 -11.03 23.54
CA VAL A 58 -19.84 -10.30 24.14
C VAL A 58 -20.20 -9.14 23.21
N TYR A 59 -21.50 -8.96 22.97
CA TYR A 59 -21.99 -7.76 22.32
C TYR A 59 -21.91 -6.58 23.29
N VAL A 60 -21.27 -5.51 22.88
CA VAL A 60 -21.21 -4.24 23.61
C VAL A 60 -21.75 -3.16 22.69
N GLU A 61 -22.77 -2.45 23.18
CA GLU A 61 -23.31 -1.29 22.47
C GLU A 61 -22.31 -0.14 22.56
N ILE A 62 -21.91 0.39 21.43
CA ILE A 62 -20.96 1.49 21.33
C ILE A 62 -21.76 2.78 21.28
N LYS A 63 -21.50 3.68 22.24
CA LYS A 63 -22.11 5.01 22.30
C LYS A 63 -21.51 5.93 21.26
N ASP A 64 -22.34 6.83 20.73
CA ASP A 64 -21.86 7.92 19.87
C ASP A 64 -20.86 8.82 20.57
N SER A 65 -20.04 9.51 19.79
CA SER A 65 -19.03 10.44 20.34
C SER A 65 -19.64 11.65 21.05
N ASP A 66 -20.78 12.16 20.57
CA ASP A 66 -21.54 13.27 21.15
C ASP A 66 -20.70 14.45 21.65
N GLY A 67 -19.65 14.80 20.91
CA GLY A 67 -18.73 15.88 21.30
C GLY A 67 -17.80 15.55 22.47
N ARG A 68 -17.77 14.30 22.95
CA ARG A 68 -16.82 13.85 23.98
C ARG A 68 -15.38 13.92 23.46
N PRO A 69 -14.37 14.08 24.34
CA PRO A 69 -12.97 14.08 23.95
C PRO A 69 -12.59 12.81 23.18
N ASP A 70 -11.80 12.99 22.13
CA ASP A 70 -11.42 11.90 21.22
C ASP A 70 -10.67 10.77 21.93
N ASP A 71 -9.79 11.09 22.86
CA ASP A 71 -9.00 10.13 23.64
C ASP A 71 -9.89 9.21 24.48
N VAL A 72 -10.93 9.77 25.09
CA VAL A 72 -11.90 9.00 25.89
C VAL A 72 -12.70 8.05 24.97
N VAL A 73 -13.21 8.58 23.87
CA VAL A 73 -14.00 7.78 22.91
C VAL A 73 -13.14 6.71 22.26
N ALA A 74 -11.92 7.04 21.84
CA ALA A 74 -10.97 6.10 21.27
C ALA A 74 -10.63 4.95 22.23
N TYR A 75 -10.39 5.28 23.50
CA TYR A 75 -10.12 4.28 24.54
C TYR A 75 -11.31 3.34 24.76
N GLU A 76 -12.54 3.86 24.86
CA GLU A 76 -13.75 3.04 24.99
C GLU A 76 -13.93 2.06 23.82
N TRP A 77 -13.71 2.56 22.57
CA TRP A 77 -13.79 1.73 21.37
C TRP A 77 -12.72 0.64 21.35
N TRP A 78 -11.50 0.99 21.78
CA TRP A 78 -10.39 0.04 21.85
C TRP A 78 -10.61 -1.03 22.91
N ASP A 79 -11.06 -0.66 24.10
CA ASP A 79 -11.39 -1.60 25.15
C ASP A 79 -12.50 -2.56 24.73
N ASN A 80 -13.54 -2.06 24.08
CA ASN A 80 -14.61 -2.88 23.52
C ASN A 80 -14.11 -3.84 22.44
N HIS A 81 -13.17 -3.39 21.59
CA HIS A 81 -12.52 -4.26 20.62
C HIS A 81 -11.74 -5.39 21.31
N LEU A 82 -10.92 -5.07 22.31
CA LEU A 82 -10.11 -6.07 23.04
C LEU A 82 -10.97 -7.07 23.84
N ARG A 83 -12.19 -6.70 24.23
CA ARG A 83 -13.14 -7.64 24.86
C ARG A 83 -13.69 -8.69 23.91
N ARG A 84 -13.52 -8.51 22.63
CA ARG A 84 -13.97 -9.44 21.57
C ARG A 84 -12.80 -10.14 20.89
N ASP A 85 -11.71 -9.41 20.70
CA ASP A 85 -10.61 -9.80 19.85
C ASP A 85 -9.27 -9.49 20.54
N ASN A 86 -8.78 -10.45 21.34
CA ASN A 86 -7.56 -10.32 22.13
C ASN A 86 -6.58 -11.43 21.82
N SER A 87 -5.57 -11.14 21.02
CA SER A 87 -4.49 -12.04 20.68
C SER A 87 -3.18 -11.29 20.49
N ILE A 88 -2.06 -12.03 20.40
CA ILE A 88 -0.76 -11.43 20.07
C ILE A 88 -0.78 -10.80 18.68
N VAL A 89 -1.58 -11.31 17.74
CA VAL A 89 -1.75 -10.73 16.40
C VAL A 89 -2.36 -9.34 16.51
N GLN A 90 -3.44 -9.18 17.28
CA GLN A 90 -4.05 -7.87 17.52
C GLN A 90 -3.06 -6.91 18.22
N THR A 91 -2.31 -7.39 19.19
CA THR A 91 -1.33 -6.54 19.91
C THR A 91 -0.22 -6.00 18.99
N LEU A 92 0.23 -6.80 18.03
CA LEU A 92 1.36 -6.43 17.17
C LEU A 92 0.95 -5.72 15.88
N PHE A 93 -0.22 -6.02 15.33
CA PHE A 93 -0.63 -5.59 13.99
C PHE A 93 -1.86 -4.70 13.96
N ALA A 94 -2.64 -4.63 15.04
CA ALA A 94 -3.80 -3.76 15.06
C ALA A 94 -3.45 -2.32 15.41
N GLY A 95 -4.10 -1.40 14.73
CA GLY A 95 -4.14 0.01 15.03
C GLY A 95 -5.58 0.52 15.03
N GLN A 96 -5.77 1.82 15.22
CA GLN A 96 -7.10 2.42 15.27
C GLN A 96 -7.17 3.64 14.35
N PHE A 97 -8.18 3.68 13.48
CA PHE A 97 -8.51 4.85 12.66
C PHE A 97 -9.55 5.72 13.36
N LYS A 98 -9.38 7.03 13.23
CA LYS A 98 -10.44 8.00 13.49
C LYS A 98 -11.14 8.34 12.18
N SER A 99 -12.43 8.02 12.09
CA SER A 99 -13.33 8.45 11.03
C SER A 99 -14.19 9.60 11.53
N LYS A 100 -14.09 10.78 10.89
CA LYS A 100 -14.88 11.96 11.21
C LYS A 100 -15.91 12.21 10.10
N VAL A 101 -17.18 12.19 10.44
CA VAL A 101 -18.27 12.53 9.53
C VAL A 101 -18.93 13.81 10.03
N GLN A 102 -19.05 14.81 9.16
CA GLN A 102 -19.72 16.07 9.45
C GLN A 102 -20.94 16.25 8.56
N CYS A 103 -22.09 16.46 9.15
CA CYS A 103 -23.32 16.75 8.41
C CYS A 103 -23.23 18.12 7.74
N ALA A 104 -23.45 18.18 6.42
CA ALA A 104 -23.40 19.43 5.66
C ALA A 104 -24.57 20.39 5.99
N ALA A 105 -25.70 19.86 6.46
CA ALA A 105 -26.88 20.65 6.75
C ALA A 105 -26.89 21.26 8.18
N CYS A 106 -26.52 20.45 9.19
CA CYS A 106 -26.61 20.89 10.60
C CYS A 106 -25.26 21.05 11.29
N GLY A 107 -24.14 20.70 10.61
CA GLY A 107 -22.81 20.78 11.19
C GLY A 107 -22.50 19.72 12.25
N TYR A 108 -23.43 18.80 12.54
CA TYR A 108 -23.21 17.73 13.52
C TYR A 108 -22.00 16.88 13.13
N ILE A 109 -21.15 16.58 14.13
CA ILE A 109 -19.92 15.79 13.93
C ILE A 109 -20.06 14.48 14.70
N SER A 110 -19.92 13.37 13.99
CA SER A 110 -19.78 12.03 14.55
C SER A 110 -18.36 11.52 14.33
N ASN A 111 -17.66 11.17 15.40
CA ASN A 111 -16.35 10.55 15.36
C ASN A 111 -16.48 9.06 15.67
N ARG A 112 -15.86 8.21 14.86
CA ARG A 112 -15.77 6.77 15.07
C ARG A 112 -14.32 6.34 15.11
N PHE A 113 -14.01 5.35 15.95
CA PHE A 113 -12.67 4.83 16.13
C PHE A 113 -12.66 3.33 15.81
N GLU A 114 -12.32 2.99 14.56
CA GLU A 114 -12.41 1.63 14.03
C GLU A 114 -11.04 0.94 14.04
N PRO A 115 -10.93 -0.30 14.55
CA PRO A 115 -9.68 -1.03 14.52
C PRO A 115 -9.35 -1.45 13.07
N PHE A 116 -8.05 -1.50 12.76
CA PHE A 116 -7.55 -2.02 11.48
C PHE A 116 -6.31 -2.88 11.74
N THR A 117 -6.09 -3.88 10.92
CA THR A 117 -4.89 -4.72 10.89
C THR A 117 -4.06 -4.50 9.63
N MET A 118 -4.65 -3.88 8.63
CA MET A 118 -3.99 -3.54 7.37
C MET A 118 -4.28 -2.11 6.97
N LEU A 119 -3.25 -1.43 6.48
CA LEU A 119 -3.33 -0.06 5.98
C LEU A 119 -2.92 -0.04 4.51
N GLN A 120 -3.82 0.43 3.66
CA GLN A 120 -3.51 0.67 2.26
C GLN A 120 -2.80 2.02 2.11
N VAL A 121 -1.54 2.00 1.75
CA VAL A 121 -0.75 3.20 1.48
C VAL A 121 -0.63 3.38 -0.03
N PRO A 122 -1.18 4.45 -0.62
CA PRO A 122 -1.03 4.70 -2.04
C PRO A 122 0.44 5.03 -2.34
N LEU A 123 1.02 4.32 -3.29
CA LEU A 123 2.35 4.67 -3.79
C LEU A 123 2.25 5.96 -4.61
N PRO A 124 3.13 6.94 -4.39
CA PRO A 124 3.16 8.12 -5.21
C PRO A 124 3.47 7.71 -6.66
N LEU A 125 2.56 7.97 -7.57
CA LEU A 125 2.84 7.79 -8.99
C LEU A 125 3.91 8.80 -9.39
N PRO A 126 4.91 8.39 -10.19
CA PRO A 126 5.91 9.32 -10.68
C PRO A 126 5.20 10.45 -11.42
N SER A 127 5.43 11.67 -10.99
CA SER A 127 4.91 12.87 -11.62
C SER A 127 5.60 13.17 -12.96
N GLU A 128 6.73 12.50 -13.19
CA GLU A 128 7.57 12.68 -14.37
C GLU A 128 7.75 11.36 -15.11
N VAL A 129 7.87 11.45 -16.43
CA VAL A 129 8.18 10.35 -17.34
C VAL A 129 9.47 10.69 -18.06
N THR A 130 10.41 9.75 -18.09
CA THR A 130 11.62 9.87 -18.90
C THR A 130 11.34 9.33 -20.30
N ILE A 131 11.55 10.17 -21.30
CA ILE A 131 11.42 9.82 -22.73
C ILE A 131 12.81 9.88 -23.35
N GLU A 132 13.19 8.81 -24.04
CA GLU A 132 14.43 8.78 -24.81
C GLU A 132 14.13 9.24 -26.23
N ILE A 133 14.85 10.26 -26.71
CA ILE A 133 14.68 10.80 -28.07
C ILE A 133 16.02 10.76 -28.81
N VAL A 134 15.93 10.63 -30.13
CA VAL A 134 17.10 10.71 -31.01
C VAL A 134 16.90 11.91 -31.94
N ILE A 135 17.82 12.85 -31.88
CA ILE A 135 17.85 14.01 -32.78
C ILE A 135 18.74 13.65 -33.97
N VAL A 136 18.16 13.72 -35.17
CA VAL A 136 18.87 13.50 -36.42
C VAL A 136 18.97 14.83 -37.15
N PHE A 137 20.19 15.27 -37.46
CA PHE A 137 20.44 16.51 -38.18
C PHE A 137 20.38 16.29 -39.71
N CYS A 138 19.28 16.72 -40.35
CA CYS A 138 19.10 16.57 -41.77
C CYS A 138 20.02 17.55 -42.54
N GLY A 139 20.71 17.06 -43.57
CA GLY A 139 21.58 17.90 -44.42
C GLY A 139 22.92 18.27 -43.82
N SER A 140 23.34 17.68 -42.71
CA SER A 140 24.65 17.90 -42.09
C SER A 140 25.37 16.58 -41.83
N ASN A 141 26.70 16.60 -41.82
CA ASN A 141 27.55 15.44 -41.42
C ASN A 141 27.60 15.26 -39.88
N LYS A 142 26.69 15.89 -39.13
CA LYS A 142 26.65 15.77 -37.67
C LYS A 142 26.07 14.41 -37.26
N GLN A 143 26.66 13.83 -36.23
CA GLN A 143 26.17 12.57 -35.66
C GLN A 143 24.83 12.79 -34.97
N SER A 144 23.94 11.80 -34.98
CA SER A 144 22.69 11.81 -34.23
C SER A 144 22.98 11.89 -32.72
N LEU A 145 22.15 12.66 -32.00
CA LEU A 145 22.26 12.87 -30.56
C LEU A 145 21.15 12.10 -29.86
N ARG A 146 21.48 11.29 -28.87
CA ARG A 146 20.49 10.65 -27.97
C ARG A 146 20.36 11.46 -26.71
N LEU A 147 19.13 11.84 -26.35
CA LEU A 147 18.80 12.61 -25.16
C LEU A 147 17.71 11.90 -24.34
N GLY A 148 17.91 11.88 -23.03
CA GLY A 148 16.86 11.50 -22.09
C GLY A 148 16.15 12.75 -21.58
N LEU A 149 14.89 12.95 -21.94
CA LEU A 149 14.08 14.08 -21.46
C LEU A 149 13.20 13.65 -20.30
N ARG A 150 13.22 14.42 -19.24
CA ARG A 150 12.34 14.24 -18.09
C ARG A 150 11.17 15.22 -18.21
N LEU A 151 9.98 14.71 -18.46
CA LEU A 151 8.77 15.48 -18.69
C LEU A 151 7.71 15.16 -17.63
N LYS A 152 6.90 16.16 -17.27
CA LYS A 152 5.74 15.93 -16.41
C LYS A 152 4.75 15.00 -17.11
N LYS A 153 4.15 14.07 -16.36
CA LYS A 153 3.13 13.16 -16.87
C LYS A 153 1.98 13.96 -17.47
N GLY A 154 1.60 13.64 -18.71
CA GLY A 154 0.64 14.42 -19.51
C GLY A 154 1.25 15.44 -20.47
N ASN A 155 2.53 15.79 -20.32
CA ASN A 155 3.24 16.73 -21.20
C ASN A 155 4.13 16.00 -22.21
N SER A 156 3.67 14.90 -22.77
CA SER A 156 4.40 14.08 -23.74
C SER A 156 4.11 14.40 -25.21
N SER A 157 3.39 15.50 -25.47
CA SER A 157 3.12 15.93 -26.86
C SER A 157 4.39 16.46 -27.53
N PRO A 158 4.48 16.43 -28.88
CA PRO A 158 5.63 16.94 -29.64
C PRO A 158 5.97 18.40 -29.29
N PHE A 159 4.98 19.22 -28.97
CA PHE A 159 5.17 20.60 -28.52
C PHE A 159 5.97 20.68 -27.21
N HIS A 160 5.63 19.87 -26.21
CA HIS A 160 6.32 19.88 -24.93
C HIS A 160 7.75 19.34 -25.05
N ILE A 161 7.94 18.32 -25.92
CA ILE A 161 9.26 17.76 -26.23
C ILE A 161 10.15 18.87 -26.87
N LYS A 162 9.62 19.56 -27.89
CA LYS A 162 10.31 20.67 -28.54
C LYS A 162 10.72 21.75 -27.55
N LYS A 163 9.79 22.20 -26.71
CA LYS A 163 10.04 23.22 -25.69
C LYS A 163 11.10 22.77 -24.66
N ALA A 164 11.09 21.50 -24.28
CA ALA A 164 12.10 20.95 -23.38
C ALA A 164 13.49 20.94 -24.02
N ILE A 165 13.59 20.58 -25.30
CA ILE A 165 14.85 20.62 -26.05
C ILE A 165 15.37 22.07 -26.16
N GLU A 166 14.50 23.02 -26.51
CA GLU A 166 14.86 24.44 -26.59
C GLU A 166 15.36 25.00 -25.26
N SER A 167 14.79 24.54 -24.13
CA SER A 167 15.26 24.95 -22.80
C SER A 167 16.63 24.38 -22.42
N MET A 168 17.05 23.29 -23.06
CA MET A 168 18.37 22.66 -22.85
C MET A 168 19.48 23.27 -23.74
N ASP A 169 19.16 24.25 -24.60
CA ASP A 169 20.12 24.79 -25.54
C ASP A 169 21.36 25.43 -24.89
N SER A 170 21.26 25.88 -23.65
CA SER A 170 22.39 26.33 -22.84
C SER A 170 23.37 25.20 -22.45
N ASP A 171 22.84 23.96 -22.32
CA ASP A 171 23.58 22.80 -21.84
C ASP A 171 24.09 21.91 -22.99
N ILE A 172 23.65 22.18 -24.21
CA ILE A 172 24.12 21.46 -25.40
C ILE A 172 25.49 22.01 -25.79
N PRO A 173 26.52 21.16 -25.87
CA PRO A 173 27.85 21.60 -26.29
C PRO A 173 27.81 22.34 -27.64
N ASN A 174 28.55 23.45 -27.77
CA ASN A 174 28.51 24.32 -28.96
C ASN A 174 28.77 23.59 -30.29
N TYR A 175 29.49 22.46 -30.29
CA TYR A 175 29.72 21.66 -31.50
C TYR A 175 28.47 20.83 -31.92
N LEU A 176 27.45 20.76 -31.10
CA LEU A 176 26.21 20.08 -31.41
C LEU A 176 25.05 21.03 -31.73
N LYS A 177 25.27 22.36 -31.57
CA LYS A 177 24.30 23.36 -31.99
C LYS A 177 24.20 23.42 -33.52
N PRO A 178 23.01 23.67 -34.08
CA PRO A 178 22.82 23.72 -35.52
C PRO A 178 23.62 24.83 -36.21
#